data_bc7843bebcc0cbf4bdc448e3ebce93d9
#
_entry.id   bc7843bebcc0cbf4bdc448e3ebce93d9
#
_cell.length_a   1.000
_cell.length_b   1.000
_cell.length_c   1.000
_cell.angle_alpha   90.00
_cell.angle_beta   90.00
_cell.angle_gamma   90.00
#
_symmetry.space_group_name_H-M   'P 1'
#
loop_
_entity.id
_entity.type
_entity.pdbx_description
1 polymer ?
#
loop_
_entity_poly.entity_id
_entity_poly.type
_entity_poly.pdbx_seq_one_letter_code
_entity_poly.pdbx_strand_id
1 'polypeptide(L)'
;DALFSISSESGDIYALNRDHTAALHEDTRALLSRALEVSASTGGIFDCTIEPVMQAWGFTTQDYRVPTPAELSALLAHVDYTQVQLDGSTAAIPDDVQVDLGGIAKGYTSDRMMQVFSENGVMSGIISLGGNVQALGLKPDGSRWRVAVQDPENSGENFAVIEIEDEAVITSGGYQRYFEEDGATYHHIIDPRTGYPADSGVISSTIISHDGTLADGLSTSLFIMGVDDALDYWRAHSDEFDAI
;
A
#
# COMPACT_ATOMS: atom_id res chain seq x y z
N ASP A 1 -5.48 10.20 8.97
CA ASP A 1 -4.51 9.38 9.74
C ASP A 1 -5.16 8.61 10.89
N ALA A 2 -5.87 9.27 11.82
CA ALA A 2 -6.42 8.57 12.98
C ALA A 2 -7.43 7.47 12.60
N LEU A 3 -8.26 7.68 11.59
CA LEU A 3 -9.31 6.75 11.16
C LEU A 3 -8.75 5.39 10.69
N PHE A 4 -7.64 5.42 9.94
CA PHE A 4 -7.05 4.21 9.33
C PHE A 4 -5.99 3.55 10.22
N SER A 5 -5.66 4.17 11.35
CA SER A 5 -4.60 3.71 12.24
C SER A 5 -5.01 2.46 12.99
N ILE A 6 -4.13 1.45 12.99
CA ILE A 6 -4.26 0.24 13.81
C ILE A 6 -3.96 0.48 15.29
N SER A 7 -3.32 1.61 15.64
CA SER A 7 -2.86 1.94 17.00
C SER A 7 -3.61 3.11 17.64
N SER A 8 -4.40 3.86 16.89
CA SER A 8 -5.19 4.98 17.43
C SER A 8 -6.51 4.48 18.00
N GLU A 9 -6.72 4.63 19.31
CA GLU A 9 -7.97 4.23 19.98
C GLU A 9 -9.24 4.88 19.42
N SER A 10 -9.10 6.01 18.70
CA SER A 10 -10.19 6.69 18.01
C SER A 10 -10.35 6.25 16.56
N GLY A 11 -9.54 5.32 16.06
CA GLY A 11 -9.55 4.84 14.69
C GLY A 11 -10.56 3.72 14.46
N ASP A 12 -11.18 3.72 13.29
CA ASP A 12 -12.14 2.70 12.89
C ASP A 12 -11.47 1.33 12.75
N ILE A 13 -10.26 1.28 12.20
CA ILE A 13 -9.51 0.02 12.02
C ILE A 13 -9.04 -0.52 13.37
N TYR A 14 -8.62 0.36 14.30
CA TYR A 14 -8.34 -0.06 15.66
C TYR A 14 -9.59 -0.70 16.33
N ALA A 15 -10.76 -0.05 16.20
CA ALA A 15 -12.02 -0.58 16.75
C ALA A 15 -12.41 -1.92 16.09
N LEU A 16 -12.26 -2.04 14.76
CA LEU A 16 -12.52 -3.28 14.03
C LEU A 16 -11.62 -4.43 14.51
N ASN A 17 -10.32 -4.18 14.62
CA ASN A 17 -9.34 -5.18 15.06
C ASN A 17 -9.53 -5.58 16.53
N ARG A 18 -10.02 -4.68 17.40
CA ARG A 18 -10.25 -4.95 18.82
C ARG A 18 -11.58 -5.68 19.08
N ASP A 19 -12.66 -5.23 18.42
CA ASP A 19 -14.04 -5.64 18.72
C ASP A 19 -14.60 -6.61 17.68
N HIS A 20 -13.82 -6.92 16.61
CA HIS A 20 -14.14 -7.79 15.46
C HIS A 20 -15.37 -7.34 14.66
N THR A 21 -15.96 -6.21 15.02
CA THR A 21 -17.02 -5.53 14.29
C THR A 21 -16.96 -4.03 14.61
N ALA A 22 -17.13 -3.19 13.60
CA ALA A 22 -17.14 -1.74 13.76
C ALA A 22 -18.04 -1.05 12.74
N ALA A 23 -18.68 0.05 13.19
CA ALA A 23 -19.29 1.02 12.27
C ALA A 23 -18.16 1.94 11.75
N LEU A 24 -18.01 2.02 10.43
CA LEU A 24 -16.93 2.73 9.79
C LEU A 24 -17.36 4.13 9.33
N HIS A 25 -16.46 5.09 9.45
CA HIS A 25 -16.57 6.36 8.73
C HIS A 25 -16.62 6.10 7.22
N GLU A 26 -17.22 7.01 6.47
CA GLU A 26 -17.35 6.88 5.00
C GLU A 26 -15.99 6.65 4.32
N ASP A 27 -14.96 7.41 4.70
CA ASP A 27 -13.62 7.27 4.14
C ASP A 27 -12.98 5.92 4.49
N THR A 28 -13.16 5.42 5.72
CA THR A 28 -12.63 4.09 6.12
C THR A 28 -13.32 2.99 5.35
N ARG A 29 -14.64 3.09 5.18
CA ARG A 29 -15.42 2.14 4.39
C ARG A 29 -14.97 2.14 2.93
N ALA A 30 -14.79 3.32 2.33
CA ALA A 30 -14.34 3.46 0.95
C ALA A 30 -12.94 2.85 0.77
N LEU A 31 -12.01 3.16 1.66
CA LEU A 31 -10.65 2.63 1.61
C LEU A 31 -10.62 1.11 1.82
N LEU A 32 -11.39 0.57 2.77
CA LEU A 32 -11.48 -0.88 3.00
C LEU A 32 -12.06 -1.60 1.77
N SER A 33 -13.11 -1.02 1.13
CA SER A 33 -13.65 -1.57 -0.12
C SER A 33 -12.59 -1.64 -1.21
N ARG A 34 -11.81 -0.56 -1.39
CA ARG A 34 -10.70 -0.52 -2.37
C ARG A 34 -9.59 -1.53 -2.03
N ALA A 35 -9.26 -1.68 -0.75
CA ALA A 35 -8.28 -2.67 -0.31
C ALA A 35 -8.73 -4.10 -0.66
N LEU A 36 -10.01 -4.43 -0.45
CA LEU A 36 -10.58 -5.72 -0.82
C LEU A 36 -10.61 -5.94 -2.34
N GLU A 37 -10.91 -4.89 -3.13
CA GLU A 37 -10.85 -4.95 -4.60
C GLU A 37 -9.42 -5.23 -5.09
N VAL A 38 -8.41 -4.53 -4.56
CA VAL A 38 -7.00 -4.78 -4.89
C VAL A 38 -6.57 -6.18 -4.45
N SER A 39 -6.98 -6.62 -3.24
CA SER A 39 -6.71 -7.98 -2.78
C SER A 39 -7.29 -9.03 -3.75
N ALA A 40 -8.52 -8.83 -4.20
CA ALA A 40 -9.18 -9.74 -5.14
C ALA A 40 -8.51 -9.72 -6.53
N SER A 41 -8.21 -8.54 -7.09
CA SER A 41 -7.59 -8.41 -8.42
C SER A 41 -6.19 -8.98 -8.49
N THR A 42 -5.44 -8.92 -7.38
CA THR A 42 -4.08 -9.46 -7.27
C THR A 42 -4.04 -10.92 -6.78
N GLY A 43 -5.22 -11.54 -6.57
CA GLY A 43 -5.31 -12.92 -6.07
C GLY A 43 -4.71 -13.10 -4.67
N GLY A 44 -4.80 -12.07 -3.82
CA GLY A 44 -4.29 -12.08 -2.45
C GLY A 44 -2.79 -11.79 -2.33
N ILE A 45 -2.12 -11.36 -3.39
CA ILE A 45 -0.72 -10.86 -3.29
C ILE A 45 -0.66 -9.56 -2.48
N PHE A 46 -1.64 -8.67 -2.66
CA PHE A 46 -1.97 -7.68 -1.66
C PHE A 46 -3.05 -8.28 -0.76
N ASP A 47 -2.80 -8.38 0.54
CA ASP A 47 -3.81 -8.84 1.49
C ASP A 47 -3.88 -7.88 2.67
N CYS A 48 -5.01 -7.18 2.81
CA CYS A 48 -5.21 -6.21 3.87
C CYS A 48 -5.36 -6.85 5.26
N THR A 49 -5.33 -8.19 5.37
CA THR A 49 -5.36 -8.90 6.65
C THR A 49 -3.98 -9.38 7.13
N ILE A 50 -2.90 -8.85 6.55
CA ILE A 50 -1.50 -9.22 6.86
C ILE A 50 -1.03 -8.75 8.25
N GLU A 51 -1.78 -7.94 8.97
CA GLU A 51 -1.36 -7.28 10.22
C GLU A 51 -0.77 -8.24 11.28
N PRO A 52 -1.30 -9.44 11.55
CA PRO A 52 -0.69 -10.34 12.54
C PRO A 52 0.75 -10.72 12.19
N VAL A 53 1.06 -10.86 10.91
CA VAL A 53 2.42 -11.14 10.43
C VAL A 53 3.30 -9.91 10.57
N MET A 54 2.78 -8.71 10.23
CA MET A 54 3.50 -7.44 10.38
C MET A 54 3.88 -7.17 11.85
N GLN A 55 2.98 -7.47 12.79
CA GLN A 55 3.26 -7.41 14.23
C GLN A 55 4.34 -8.39 14.66
N ALA A 56 4.28 -9.63 14.18
CA ALA A 56 5.25 -10.66 14.51
C ALA A 56 6.68 -10.28 14.09
N TRP A 57 6.83 -9.61 12.94
CA TRP A 57 8.10 -9.03 12.48
C TRP A 57 8.49 -7.74 13.21
N GLY A 58 7.58 -7.12 13.96
CA GLY A 58 7.79 -5.85 14.65
C GLY A 58 7.66 -4.61 13.76
N PHE A 59 7.17 -4.74 12.54
CA PHE A 59 7.05 -3.59 11.64
C PHE A 59 6.01 -2.57 12.08
N THR A 60 4.98 -2.98 12.78
CA THR A 60 3.95 -2.09 13.32
C THR A 60 4.24 -1.62 14.75
N THR A 61 5.01 -2.40 15.51
CA THR A 61 5.37 -2.12 16.92
C THR A 61 6.74 -1.47 17.11
N GLN A 62 7.63 -1.55 16.11
CA GLN A 62 9.06 -1.19 16.16
C GLN A 62 9.89 -2.09 17.09
N ASP A 63 9.36 -3.23 17.52
CA ASP A 63 10.06 -4.28 18.25
C ASP A 63 10.50 -5.38 17.28
N TYR A 64 11.50 -5.06 16.48
CA TYR A 64 11.95 -5.88 15.35
C TYR A 64 12.53 -7.20 15.82
N ARG A 65 12.13 -8.29 15.17
CA ARG A 65 12.66 -9.65 15.36
C ARG A 65 12.38 -10.51 14.14
N VAL A 66 13.08 -11.63 14.05
CA VAL A 66 12.79 -12.67 13.06
C VAL A 66 11.84 -13.71 13.68
N PRO A 67 10.56 -13.83 13.21
CA PRO A 67 9.63 -14.83 13.70
C PRO A 67 10.07 -16.24 13.30
N THR A 68 9.70 -17.23 14.12
CA THR A 68 9.97 -18.63 13.77
C THR A 68 9.06 -19.11 12.62
N PRO A 69 9.50 -20.10 11.81
CA PRO A 69 8.66 -20.67 10.75
C PRO A 69 7.32 -21.23 11.26
N ALA A 70 7.30 -21.80 12.46
CA ALA A 70 6.08 -22.31 13.07
C ALA A 70 5.09 -21.19 13.46
N GLU A 71 5.62 -20.07 13.96
CA GLU A 71 4.83 -18.88 14.27
C GLU A 71 4.23 -18.28 12.98
N LEU A 72 5.05 -18.07 11.94
CA LEU A 72 4.55 -17.56 10.66
C LEU A 72 3.48 -18.47 10.06
N SER A 73 3.69 -19.79 10.07
CA SER A 73 2.69 -20.73 9.56
C SER A 73 1.36 -20.68 10.33
N ALA A 74 1.40 -20.42 11.64
CA ALA A 74 0.19 -20.26 12.43
C ALA A 74 -0.54 -18.94 12.09
N LEU A 75 0.21 -17.84 11.94
CA LEU A 75 -0.36 -16.52 11.63
C LEU A 75 -0.92 -16.44 10.20
N LEU A 76 -0.26 -17.07 9.23
CA LEU A 76 -0.71 -17.10 7.83
C LEU A 76 -2.06 -17.83 7.65
N ALA A 77 -2.44 -18.71 8.57
CA ALA A 77 -3.76 -19.33 8.54
C ALA A 77 -4.92 -18.31 8.74
N HIS A 78 -4.62 -17.11 9.22
CA HIS A 78 -5.57 -16.01 9.46
C HIS A 78 -5.40 -14.84 8.49
N VAL A 79 -4.50 -14.96 7.50
CA VAL A 79 -4.32 -14.00 6.41
C VAL A 79 -5.20 -14.41 5.23
N ASP A 80 -6.38 -13.82 5.14
CA ASP A 80 -7.39 -14.12 4.12
C ASP A 80 -8.39 -12.98 4.02
N TYR A 81 -8.18 -12.07 3.08
CA TYR A 81 -9.05 -10.91 2.84
C TYR A 81 -10.51 -11.29 2.56
N THR A 82 -10.78 -12.53 2.10
CA THR A 82 -12.15 -12.98 1.80
C THR A 82 -13.01 -13.15 3.05
N GLN A 83 -12.39 -13.18 4.24
CA GLN A 83 -13.09 -13.25 5.52
C GLN A 83 -13.57 -11.89 6.01
N VAL A 84 -13.12 -10.81 5.41
CA VAL A 84 -13.58 -9.45 5.76
C VAL A 84 -14.97 -9.23 5.18
N GLN A 85 -15.94 -8.97 6.03
CA GLN A 85 -17.31 -8.68 5.64
C GLN A 85 -17.56 -7.18 5.72
N LEU A 86 -18.09 -6.60 4.65
CA LEU A 86 -18.47 -5.20 4.57
C LEU A 86 -19.94 -5.09 4.17
N ASP A 87 -20.79 -4.70 5.11
CA ASP A 87 -22.23 -4.52 4.90
C ASP A 87 -22.66 -3.07 5.27
N GLY A 88 -23.00 -2.31 4.24
CA GLY A 88 -23.31 -0.89 4.39
C GLY A 88 -22.13 -0.12 4.98
N SER A 89 -22.31 0.41 6.20
CA SER A 89 -21.27 1.11 6.96
C SER A 89 -20.61 0.25 8.04
N THR A 90 -20.94 -1.04 8.13
CA THR A 90 -20.40 -1.94 9.16
C THR A 90 -19.41 -2.90 8.53
N ALA A 91 -18.24 -3.06 9.15
CA ALA A 91 -17.31 -4.15 8.86
C ALA A 91 -17.31 -5.18 9.98
N ALA A 92 -17.06 -6.44 9.62
CA ALA A 92 -16.87 -7.54 10.55
C ALA A 92 -15.75 -8.47 10.07
N ILE A 93 -14.98 -9.00 11.02
CA ILE A 93 -13.88 -9.94 10.80
C ILE A 93 -13.95 -11.07 11.86
N PRO A 94 -13.43 -12.28 11.57
CA PRO A 94 -13.21 -13.30 12.60
C PRO A 94 -12.23 -12.85 13.70
N ASP A 95 -12.31 -13.51 14.86
CA ASP A 95 -11.52 -13.15 16.05
C ASP A 95 -10.00 -13.16 15.84
N ASP A 96 -9.50 -13.99 14.92
CA ASP A 96 -8.07 -14.16 14.66
C ASP A 96 -7.58 -13.36 13.44
N VAL A 97 -8.48 -12.64 12.75
CA VAL A 97 -8.17 -11.79 11.60
C VAL A 97 -7.96 -10.36 12.07
N GLN A 98 -6.95 -9.68 11.52
CA GLN A 98 -6.70 -8.26 11.77
C GLN A 98 -6.39 -7.54 10.46
N VAL A 99 -6.96 -6.34 10.30
CA VAL A 99 -6.83 -5.51 9.10
C VAL A 99 -5.75 -4.46 9.28
N ASP A 100 -4.90 -4.29 8.28
CA ASP A 100 -4.00 -3.16 8.09
C ASP A 100 -4.21 -2.53 6.70
N LEU A 101 -4.41 -1.23 6.67
CA LEU A 101 -4.56 -0.45 5.43
C LEU A 101 -3.30 0.35 5.08
N GLY A 102 -2.19 0.14 5.77
CA GLY A 102 -0.94 0.89 5.59
C GLY A 102 -0.36 0.83 4.18
N GLY A 103 -0.58 -0.28 3.47
CA GLY A 103 -0.10 -0.48 2.10
C GLY A 103 -0.94 0.22 1.00
N ILE A 104 -2.03 0.94 1.36
CA ILE A 104 -2.93 1.59 0.41
C ILE A 104 -3.44 2.96 0.89
N ALA A 105 -3.28 3.26 2.17
CA ALA A 105 -3.85 4.46 2.80
C ALA A 105 -3.20 5.77 2.34
N LYS A 106 -1.93 5.76 1.96
CA LYS A 106 -1.25 6.97 1.46
C LYS A 106 -1.78 7.38 0.10
N GLY A 107 -2.00 6.40 -0.80
CA GLY A 107 -2.61 6.62 -2.10
C GLY A 107 -4.02 7.19 -1.96
N TYR A 108 -4.86 6.59 -1.12
CA TYR A 108 -6.20 7.08 -0.83
C TYR A 108 -6.19 8.51 -0.26
N THR A 109 -5.28 8.78 0.68
CA THR A 109 -5.16 10.13 1.25
C THR A 109 -4.77 11.15 0.19
N SER A 110 -3.88 10.79 -0.74
CA SER A 110 -3.50 11.68 -1.83
C SER A 110 -4.67 11.96 -2.79
N ASP A 111 -5.46 10.94 -3.16
CA ASP A 111 -6.67 11.10 -3.98
C ASP A 111 -7.68 12.04 -3.31
N ARG A 112 -7.93 11.86 -2.02
CA ARG A 112 -8.83 12.74 -1.25
C ARG A 112 -8.32 14.18 -1.18
N MET A 113 -7.01 14.38 -1.06
CA MET A 113 -6.40 15.72 -1.08
C MET A 113 -6.56 16.38 -2.46
N MET A 114 -6.34 15.63 -3.55
CA MET A 114 -6.56 16.15 -4.91
C MET A 114 -8.02 16.50 -5.16
N GLN A 115 -8.94 15.69 -4.65
CA GLN A 115 -10.36 15.99 -4.71
C GLN A 115 -10.68 17.31 -3.97
N VAL A 116 -10.20 17.47 -2.73
CA VAL A 116 -10.39 18.70 -1.95
C VAL A 116 -9.80 19.91 -2.67
N PHE A 117 -8.63 19.79 -3.29
CA PHE A 117 -8.04 20.86 -4.07
C PHE A 117 -8.95 21.27 -5.23
N SER A 118 -9.43 20.30 -6.02
CA SER A 118 -10.31 20.52 -7.16
C SER A 118 -11.64 21.16 -6.74
N GLU A 119 -12.28 20.66 -5.67
CA GLU A 119 -13.53 21.20 -5.13
C GLU A 119 -13.40 22.65 -4.63
N ASN A 120 -12.19 23.07 -4.24
CA ASN A 120 -11.90 24.45 -3.83
C ASN A 120 -11.28 25.30 -4.94
N GLY A 121 -11.36 24.86 -6.19
CA GLY A 121 -10.95 25.63 -7.37
C GLY A 121 -9.43 25.68 -7.60
N VAL A 122 -8.65 24.82 -6.96
CA VAL A 122 -7.22 24.65 -7.28
C VAL A 122 -7.11 23.87 -8.59
N MET A 123 -6.42 24.45 -9.58
CA MET A 123 -6.26 23.90 -10.92
C MET A 123 -4.84 23.34 -11.16
N SER A 124 -3.93 23.56 -10.24
CA SER A 124 -2.52 23.19 -10.36
C SER A 124 -1.96 22.93 -8.98
N GLY A 125 -1.47 21.72 -8.74
CA GLY A 125 -0.92 21.33 -7.44
C GLY A 125 -0.12 20.03 -7.52
N ILE A 126 0.74 19.83 -6.55
CA ILE A 126 1.46 18.56 -6.35
C ILE A 126 1.58 18.32 -4.85
N ILE A 127 1.42 17.08 -4.46
CA ILE A 127 1.65 16.63 -3.08
C ILE A 127 2.65 15.49 -3.07
N SER A 128 3.30 15.31 -1.92
CA SER A 128 4.14 14.14 -1.64
C SER A 128 3.88 13.67 -0.23
N LEU A 129 3.45 12.42 -0.09
CA LEU A 129 3.19 11.76 1.19
C LEU A 129 4.20 10.64 1.41
N GLY A 130 5.38 10.99 1.96
CA GLY A 130 6.43 10.01 2.22
C GLY A 130 6.90 9.27 0.95
N GLY A 131 7.02 10.00 -0.17
CA GLY A 131 7.46 9.43 -1.46
C GLY A 131 6.31 9.11 -2.43
N ASN A 132 5.06 8.96 -1.96
CA ASN A 132 3.90 8.89 -2.85
C ASN A 132 3.62 10.30 -3.39
N VAL A 133 3.83 10.52 -4.68
CA VAL A 133 3.66 11.81 -5.33
C VAL A 133 2.41 11.78 -6.19
N GLN A 134 1.57 12.83 -6.10
CA GLN A 134 0.41 12.99 -6.98
C GLN A 134 0.29 14.44 -7.43
N ALA A 135 -0.04 14.64 -8.69
CA ALA A 135 -0.20 15.94 -9.32
C ALA A 135 -1.66 16.20 -9.70
N LEU A 136 -2.06 17.48 -9.66
CA LEU A 136 -3.31 18.00 -10.17
C LEU A 136 -3.01 19.01 -11.28
N GLY A 137 -3.54 18.76 -12.47
CA GLY A 137 -3.40 19.61 -13.64
C GLY A 137 -1.94 19.83 -14.06
N LEU A 138 -1.76 20.82 -14.91
CA LEU A 138 -0.45 21.29 -15.36
C LEU A 138 0.14 22.32 -14.39
N LYS A 139 1.44 22.56 -14.48
CA LYS A 139 2.08 23.69 -13.79
C LYS A 139 1.51 25.04 -14.30
N PRO A 140 1.69 26.12 -13.54
CA PRO A 140 1.21 27.43 -13.94
C PRO A 140 1.77 27.94 -15.29
N ASP A 141 2.91 27.41 -15.74
CA ASP A 141 3.51 27.74 -17.04
C ASP A 141 2.99 26.87 -18.19
N GLY A 142 2.04 25.96 -17.92
CA GLY A 142 1.46 25.04 -18.89
C GLY A 142 2.29 23.77 -19.16
N SER A 143 3.40 23.56 -18.47
CA SER A 143 4.20 22.33 -18.60
C SER A 143 3.68 21.23 -17.66
N ARG A 144 4.00 19.98 -17.98
CA ARG A 144 3.72 18.83 -17.10
C ARG A 144 4.60 18.87 -15.84
N TRP A 145 4.13 18.25 -14.79
CA TRP A 145 4.91 18.02 -13.58
C TRP A 145 5.99 16.98 -13.87
N ARG A 146 7.17 17.17 -13.29
CA ARG A 146 8.29 16.23 -13.44
C ARG A 146 8.59 15.59 -12.10
N VAL A 147 8.36 14.29 -12.00
CA VAL A 147 8.60 13.47 -10.81
C VAL A 147 9.79 12.56 -11.05
N ALA A 148 10.78 12.64 -10.18
CA ALA A 148 11.93 11.76 -10.21
C ALA A 148 11.64 10.45 -9.47
N VAL A 149 11.97 9.33 -10.09
CA VAL A 149 12.05 8.02 -9.45
C VAL A 149 13.48 7.82 -8.99
N GLN A 150 13.66 7.60 -7.68
CA GLN A 150 14.99 7.41 -7.08
C GLN A 150 15.62 6.11 -7.55
N ASP A 151 16.92 6.13 -7.78
CA ASP A 151 17.69 4.92 -8.00
C ASP A 151 17.74 4.09 -6.70
N PRO A 152 17.24 2.84 -6.69
CA PRO A 152 17.21 2.02 -5.48
C PRO A 152 18.60 1.61 -4.98
N GLU A 153 19.61 1.58 -5.83
CA GLU A 153 21.00 1.22 -5.49
C GLU A 153 21.85 2.44 -5.14
N ASN A 154 21.45 3.64 -5.61
CA ASN A 154 22.15 4.89 -5.35
C ASN A 154 21.16 6.01 -5.02
N SER A 155 20.88 6.19 -3.74
CA SER A 155 19.90 7.17 -3.23
C SER A 155 20.20 8.64 -3.59
N GLY A 156 21.39 8.93 -4.10
CA GLY A 156 21.79 10.26 -4.57
C GLY A 156 21.47 10.53 -6.04
N GLU A 157 21.00 9.52 -6.77
CA GLU A 157 20.72 9.59 -8.22
C GLU A 157 19.25 9.26 -8.52
N ASN A 158 18.83 9.63 -9.72
CA ASN A 158 17.50 9.30 -10.22
C ASN A 158 17.62 8.24 -11.31
N PHE A 159 16.86 7.18 -11.19
CA PHE A 159 16.72 6.14 -12.21
C PHE A 159 15.92 6.67 -13.42
N ALA A 160 14.85 7.41 -13.16
CA ALA A 160 13.99 7.98 -14.19
C ALA A 160 13.42 9.34 -13.77
N VAL A 161 12.93 10.11 -14.76
CA VAL A 161 12.10 11.30 -14.54
C VAL A 161 10.86 11.16 -15.40
N ILE A 162 9.68 11.19 -14.77
CA ILE A 162 8.38 11.01 -15.41
C ILE A 162 7.68 12.36 -15.49
N GLU A 163 7.05 12.65 -16.64
CA GLU A 163 6.21 13.82 -16.82
C GLU A 163 4.74 13.44 -16.68
N ILE A 164 4.07 14.01 -15.68
CA ILE A 164 2.69 13.65 -15.29
C ILE A 164 1.75 14.86 -15.32
N GLU A 165 0.46 14.56 -15.50
CA GLU A 165 -0.66 15.47 -15.40
C GLU A 165 -1.87 14.69 -14.86
N ASP A 166 -2.44 15.11 -13.73
CA ASP A 166 -3.54 14.40 -13.06
C ASP A 166 -3.23 12.94 -12.71
N GLU A 167 -2.00 12.63 -12.38
CA GLU A 167 -1.52 11.28 -12.11
C GLU A 167 -0.76 11.21 -10.79
N ALA A 168 -0.74 10.01 -10.23
CA ALA A 168 0.10 9.61 -9.11
C ALA A 168 1.32 8.83 -9.61
N VAL A 169 2.47 9.00 -8.93
CA VAL A 169 3.69 8.20 -9.07
C VAL A 169 4.02 7.67 -7.70
N ILE A 170 3.87 6.37 -7.51
CA ILE A 170 3.98 5.72 -6.21
C ILE A 170 4.97 4.57 -6.28
N THR A 171 5.94 4.58 -5.37
CA THR A 171 7.03 3.61 -5.35
C THR A 171 7.04 2.81 -4.06
N SER A 172 7.10 1.48 -4.18
CA SER A 172 7.43 0.55 -3.12
C SER A 172 8.84 -0.01 -3.31
N GLY A 173 9.64 -0.03 -2.23
CA GLY A 173 10.99 -0.56 -2.27
C GLY A 173 11.44 -1.07 -0.89
N GLY A 174 12.17 -2.18 -0.88
CA GLY A 174 12.66 -2.81 0.35
C GLY A 174 13.61 -1.92 1.15
N TYR A 175 14.32 -1.00 0.49
CA TYR A 175 15.27 -0.07 1.09
C TYR A 175 14.61 1.06 1.91
N GLN A 176 13.29 1.25 1.80
CA GLN A 176 12.59 2.34 2.51
C GLN A 176 12.43 2.06 4.00
N ARG A 177 12.20 0.80 4.38
CA ARG A 177 12.00 0.41 5.77
C ARG A 177 12.41 -1.05 5.98
N TYR A 178 13.48 -1.25 6.73
CA TYR A 178 14.07 -2.56 7.00
C TYR A 178 14.79 -2.56 8.36
N PHE A 179 15.16 -3.74 8.82
CA PHE A 179 16.10 -3.95 9.91
C PHE A 179 17.11 -5.04 9.54
N GLU A 180 18.19 -5.13 10.29
CA GLU A 180 19.22 -6.14 10.10
C GLU A 180 19.34 -7.02 11.34
N GLU A 181 19.39 -8.32 11.16
CA GLU A 181 19.61 -9.30 12.22
C GLU A 181 20.47 -10.45 11.68
N ASP A 182 21.51 -10.86 12.42
CA ASP A 182 22.45 -11.93 12.07
C ASP A 182 23.08 -11.80 10.65
N GLY A 183 23.26 -10.56 10.17
CA GLY A 183 23.87 -10.27 8.86
C GLY A 183 22.91 -10.41 7.67
N ALA A 184 21.63 -10.63 7.93
CA ALA A 184 20.56 -10.61 6.92
C ALA A 184 19.71 -9.33 7.07
N THR A 185 19.18 -8.82 5.93
CA THR A 185 18.30 -7.66 5.88
C THR A 185 16.85 -8.11 5.70
N TYR A 186 15.95 -7.57 6.51
CA TYR A 186 14.52 -7.87 6.48
C TYR A 186 13.74 -6.58 6.27
N HIS A 187 13.07 -6.46 5.13
CA HIS A 187 12.24 -5.29 4.81
C HIS A 187 10.76 -5.55 5.08
N HIS A 188 9.97 -4.47 5.16
CA HIS A 188 8.57 -4.47 5.57
C HIS A 188 7.57 -4.97 4.52
N ILE A 189 7.98 -5.20 3.27
CA ILE A 189 7.11 -5.71 2.22
C ILE A 189 7.04 -7.23 2.36
N ILE A 190 6.01 -7.72 3.03
CA ILE A 190 5.83 -9.14 3.34
C ILE A 190 5.03 -9.83 2.23
N ASP A 191 5.52 -10.97 1.79
CA ASP A 191 4.79 -11.88 0.90
C ASP A 191 3.75 -12.67 1.73
N PRO A 192 2.44 -12.47 1.54
CA PRO A 192 1.40 -13.15 2.32
C PRO A 192 1.36 -14.67 2.07
N ARG A 193 2.01 -15.17 1.02
CA ARG A 193 2.12 -16.62 0.76
C ARG A 193 3.13 -17.31 1.66
N THR A 194 4.13 -16.59 2.12
CA THR A 194 5.26 -17.14 2.89
C THR A 194 5.37 -16.57 4.30
N GLY A 195 4.86 -15.35 4.52
CA GLY A 195 5.03 -14.57 5.76
C GLY A 195 6.42 -13.97 5.93
N TYR A 196 7.31 -14.12 4.94
CA TYR A 196 8.64 -13.51 4.92
C TYR A 196 8.66 -12.24 4.06
N PRO A 197 9.65 -11.35 4.25
CA PRO A 197 9.95 -10.31 3.28
C PRO A 197 10.04 -10.90 1.86
N ALA A 198 9.42 -10.25 0.89
CA ALA A 198 9.38 -10.72 -0.48
C ALA A 198 10.80 -10.83 -1.07
N ASP A 199 11.11 -11.96 -1.68
CA ASP A 199 12.39 -12.24 -2.36
C ASP A 199 12.10 -12.56 -3.84
N SER A 200 11.52 -11.58 -4.52
CA SER A 200 11.08 -11.70 -5.92
C SER A 200 12.14 -11.29 -6.94
N GLY A 201 13.28 -10.77 -6.47
CA GLY A 201 14.31 -10.17 -7.31
C GLY A 201 14.01 -8.73 -7.74
N VAL A 202 12.82 -8.19 -7.41
CA VAL A 202 12.47 -6.77 -7.62
C VAL A 202 13.01 -5.95 -6.45
N ILE A 203 13.75 -4.88 -6.74
CA ILE A 203 14.31 -3.99 -5.73
C ILE A 203 13.39 -2.80 -5.47
N SER A 204 12.68 -2.36 -6.52
CA SER A 204 11.78 -1.21 -6.52
C SER A 204 10.66 -1.43 -7.54
N SER A 205 9.45 -1.03 -7.23
CA SER A 205 8.31 -1.02 -8.14
C SER A 205 7.62 0.33 -8.06
N THR A 206 7.54 1.02 -9.20
CA THR A 206 6.88 2.34 -9.32
C THR A 206 5.67 2.22 -10.21
N ILE A 207 4.52 2.68 -9.74
CA ILE A 207 3.27 2.71 -10.49
C ILE A 207 2.90 4.14 -10.83
N ILE A 208 2.45 4.35 -12.07
CA ILE A 208 1.91 5.60 -12.57
C ILE A 208 0.44 5.36 -12.90
N SER A 209 -0.47 6.09 -12.28
CA SER A 209 -1.92 5.95 -12.50
C SER A 209 -2.67 7.23 -12.14
N HIS A 210 -3.86 7.42 -12.73
CA HIS A 210 -4.80 8.46 -12.31
C HIS A 210 -5.46 8.14 -10.95
N ASP A 211 -5.41 6.88 -10.53
CA ASP A 211 -5.94 6.38 -9.25
C ASP A 211 -4.77 6.13 -8.28
N GLY A 212 -4.52 7.07 -7.38
CA GLY A 212 -3.45 6.98 -6.38
C GLY A 212 -3.66 5.82 -5.40
N THR A 213 -4.91 5.49 -5.09
CA THR A 213 -5.26 4.37 -4.22
C THR A 213 -4.85 3.04 -4.86
N LEU A 214 -5.21 2.84 -6.14
CA LEU A 214 -4.80 1.67 -6.91
C LEU A 214 -3.27 1.59 -7.01
N ALA A 215 -2.62 2.70 -7.36
CA ALA A 215 -1.17 2.77 -7.51
C ALA A 215 -0.42 2.36 -6.23
N ASP A 216 -0.90 2.76 -5.04
CA ASP A 216 -0.28 2.40 -3.74
C ASP A 216 -0.37 0.88 -3.50
N GLY A 217 -1.54 0.28 -3.67
CA GLY A 217 -1.72 -1.17 -3.53
C GLY A 217 -0.94 -1.98 -4.57
N LEU A 218 -0.92 -1.52 -5.83
CA LEU A 218 -0.21 -2.22 -6.91
C LEU A 218 1.32 -2.10 -6.79
N SER A 219 1.86 -0.99 -6.29
CA SER A 219 3.31 -0.85 -6.11
C SER A 219 3.87 -1.93 -5.18
N THR A 220 3.15 -2.26 -4.11
CA THR A 220 3.45 -3.37 -3.21
C THR A 220 3.22 -4.73 -3.89
N SER A 221 2.11 -4.88 -4.60
CA SER A 221 1.75 -6.15 -5.25
C SER A 221 2.76 -6.56 -6.31
N LEU A 222 3.12 -5.66 -7.22
CA LEU A 222 4.08 -5.95 -8.29
C LEU A 222 5.49 -6.23 -7.75
N PHE A 223 5.88 -5.55 -6.66
CA PHE A 223 7.12 -5.86 -5.94
C PHE A 223 7.14 -7.32 -5.46
N ILE A 224 6.02 -7.80 -4.90
CA ILE A 224 5.90 -9.17 -4.38
C ILE A 224 5.80 -10.20 -5.52
N MET A 225 5.08 -9.88 -6.61
CA MET A 225 4.91 -10.78 -7.76
C MET A 225 6.23 -11.16 -8.43
N GLY A 226 7.18 -10.23 -8.51
CA GLY A 226 8.37 -10.38 -9.35
C GLY A 226 8.09 -9.99 -10.81
N VAL A 227 9.15 -9.91 -11.61
CA VAL A 227 9.09 -9.30 -12.95
C VAL A 227 8.13 -10.01 -13.89
N ASP A 228 8.17 -11.34 -13.96
CA ASP A 228 7.39 -12.10 -14.94
C ASP A 228 5.89 -12.02 -14.66
N ASP A 229 5.46 -12.28 -13.42
CA ASP A 229 4.04 -12.22 -13.03
C ASP A 229 3.54 -10.76 -13.05
N ALA A 230 4.37 -9.79 -12.66
CA ALA A 230 4.04 -8.37 -12.73
C ALA A 230 3.82 -7.89 -14.17
N LEU A 231 4.63 -8.35 -15.14
CA LEU A 231 4.44 -8.04 -16.55
C LEU A 231 3.15 -8.66 -17.11
N ASP A 232 2.82 -9.86 -16.72
CA ASP A 232 1.58 -10.51 -17.15
C ASP A 232 0.35 -9.81 -16.54
N TYR A 233 0.43 -9.38 -15.28
CA TYR A 233 -0.60 -8.57 -14.64
C TYR A 233 -0.76 -7.22 -15.34
N TRP A 234 0.34 -6.49 -15.59
CA TRP A 234 0.30 -5.22 -16.31
C TRP A 234 -0.30 -5.35 -17.72
N ARG A 235 0.05 -6.38 -18.49
CA ARG A 235 -0.53 -6.61 -19.84
C ARG A 235 -2.05 -6.76 -19.82
N ALA A 236 -2.58 -7.33 -18.75
CA ALA A 236 -4.02 -7.49 -18.56
C ALA A 236 -4.74 -6.20 -18.12
N HIS A 237 -4.00 -5.22 -17.56
CA HIS A 237 -4.54 -4.00 -16.95
C HIS A 237 -3.83 -2.72 -17.46
N SER A 238 -3.26 -2.77 -18.67
CA SER A 238 -2.43 -1.69 -19.23
C SER A 238 -3.19 -0.39 -19.54
N ASP A 239 -4.50 -0.38 -19.42
CA ASP A 239 -5.37 0.79 -19.50
C ASP A 239 -5.61 1.48 -18.13
N GLU A 240 -5.16 0.86 -17.03
CA GLU A 240 -5.37 1.37 -15.68
C GLU A 240 -4.09 2.02 -15.10
N PHE A 241 -2.91 1.53 -15.48
CA PHE A 241 -1.63 2.02 -14.95
C PHE A 241 -0.45 1.68 -15.85
N ASP A 242 0.64 2.44 -15.64
CA ASP A 242 1.99 2.11 -16.13
C ASP A 242 2.90 1.73 -14.95
N ALA A 243 4.00 1.00 -15.24
CA ALA A 243 4.94 0.52 -14.23
C ALA A 243 6.41 0.67 -14.66
N ILE A 244 7.29 0.90 -13.69
CA ILE A 244 8.75 0.93 -13.81
C ILE A 244 9.35 0.01 -12.76
#